data_a36485a66cbf2da15f8cb1168853028e
#
_entry.id   a36485a66cbf2da15f8cb1168853028e
#
_cell.length_a   1.000
_cell.length_b   1.000
_cell.length_c   1.000
_cell.angle_alpha   90.00
_cell.angle_beta   90.00
_cell.angle_gamma   90.00
#
_symmetry.space_group_name_H-M   'P 1'
#
loop_
_entity.id
_entity.type
_entity.pdbx_description
1 polymer ?
#
loop_
_entity_poly.entity_id
_entity_poly.type
_entity_poly.pdbx_seq_one_letter_code
_entity_poly.pdbx_strand_id
1 'polypeptide(L)'
;MAGVQRVAPAPVGTMTRMKAIILAGGFGSRLSEETAVRPKPMVEIGGMPIVWHIMKGLSVHGINDFVLCLGYKGDVIKEWFASYFLSMSDVTLDLQKQTMEVHATRAEPWRVTLLDTGDGTLTGGRLKRALSHIGHDETVLMTYGDGVADVDVTALKAFHDEQGTLATVTAVQPPGRWGALDVHGNRVTHFREKPKGDGTWTNGGFFLLNPGVADYIEGDLTTWEEAPLRGLAADDQLSSYQHEGHWQVMDTLKDKIDLQAAWDSGERPWVTWE
;
A
#
# COMPACT_ATOMS: atom_id res chain seq x y z
N MET A 1 44.54 24.41 20.48
CA MET A 1 43.53 23.32 20.34
C MET A 1 42.21 23.98 19.96
N ALA A 2 41.85 23.95 18.68
CA ALA A 2 40.61 24.54 18.19
C ALA A 2 39.49 23.47 18.24
N GLY A 3 38.45 23.77 19.01
CA GLY A 3 37.29 22.90 19.17
C GLY A 3 36.46 22.85 17.89
N VAL A 4 36.28 21.65 17.37
CA VAL A 4 35.34 21.38 16.27
C VAL A 4 33.91 21.46 16.80
N GLN A 5 33.21 22.55 16.49
CA GLN A 5 31.77 22.66 16.71
C GLN A 5 31.06 21.67 15.77
N ARG A 6 30.42 20.65 16.33
CA ARG A 6 29.45 19.83 15.60
C ARG A 6 28.22 20.67 15.31
N VAL A 7 28.01 21.04 14.07
CA VAL A 7 26.74 21.60 13.58
C VAL A 7 25.69 20.49 13.70
N ALA A 8 24.70 20.72 14.54
CA ALA A 8 23.53 19.84 14.61
C ALA A 8 22.81 19.86 13.24
N PRO A 9 22.33 18.71 12.73
CA PRO A 9 21.53 18.70 11.52
C PRO A 9 20.26 19.54 11.76
N ALA A 10 19.87 20.33 10.75
CA ALA A 10 18.64 21.10 10.78
C ALA A 10 17.45 20.16 11.10
N PRO A 11 16.43 20.62 11.85
CA PRO A 11 15.25 19.82 12.10
C PRO A 11 14.59 19.52 10.75
N VAL A 12 14.51 18.23 10.42
CA VAL A 12 13.62 17.72 9.36
C VAL A 12 12.23 18.22 9.74
N GLY A 13 11.63 19.04 8.87
CA GLY A 13 10.31 19.61 9.11
C GLY A 13 9.38 18.50 9.61
N THR A 14 8.62 18.82 10.64
CA THR A 14 7.63 17.91 11.25
C THR A 14 6.67 17.45 10.17
N MET A 15 7.00 16.33 9.50
CA MET A 15 6.00 15.58 8.76
C MET A 15 4.93 15.21 9.79
N THR A 16 3.75 15.78 9.64
CA THR A 16 2.55 15.31 10.35
C THR A 16 2.56 13.80 10.30
N ARG A 17 2.28 13.13 11.42
CA ARG A 17 2.28 11.67 11.56
C ARG A 17 1.15 11.06 10.73
N MET A 18 1.26 11.13 9.40
CA MET A 18 0.28 10.55 8.49
C MET A 18 0.21 9.04 8.71
N LYS A 19 -1.00 8.51 8.83
CA LYS A 19 -1.24 7.07 8.94
C LYS A 19 -1.48 6.48 7.56
N ALA A 20 -1.12 5.21 7.40
CA ALA A 20 -1.49 4.45 6.21
C ALA A 20 -2.52 3.37 6.55
N ILE A 21 -3.60 3.35 5.79
CA ILE A 21 -4.61 2.29 5.78
C ILE A 21 -4.25 1.32 4.66
N ILE A 22 -4.10 0.04 4.98
CA ILE A 22 -3.82 -1.01 4.00
C ILE A 22 -4.99 -1.99 3.97
N LEU A 23 -5.66 -2.11 2.82
CA LEU A 23 -6.76 -3.04 2.62
C LEU A 23 -6.21 -4.46 2.42
N ALA A 24 -6.32 -5.30 3.44
CA ALA A 24 -5.71 -6.62 3.52
C ALA A 24 -6.71 -7.77 3.71
N GLY A 25 -8.02 -7.53 3.51
CA GLY A 25 -9.08 -8.48 3.86
C GLY A 25 -9.73 -9.22 2.68
N GLY A 26 -9.22 -9.07 1.45
CA GLY A 26 -9.77 -9.71 0.26
C GLY A 26 -9.48 -11.22 0.17
N PHE A 27 -10.32 -11.97 -0.56
CA PHE A 27 -10.19 -13.43 -0.73
C PHE A 27 -9.00 -13.84 -1.61
N GLY A 28 -8.49 -12.98 -2.49
CA GLY A 28 -7.35 -13.28 -3.37
C GLY A 28 -7.59 -14.41 -4.36
N SER A 29 -8.82 -14.61 -4.85
CA SER A 29 -9.27 -15.76 -5.62
C SER A 29 -8.49 -16.00 -6.93
N ARG A 30 -7.86 -14.97 -7.50
CA ARG A 30 -7.03 -15.08 -8.73
C ARG A 30 -5.64 -15.69 -8.48
N LEU A 31 -5.23 -15.84 -7.22
CA LEU A 31 -3.97 -16.45 -6.78
C LEU A 31 -4.27 -17.64 -5.84
N SER A 32 -5.21 -18.52 -6.27
CA SER A 32 -5.77 -19.58 -5.41
C SER A 32 -4.73 -20.57 -4.90
N GLU A 33 -3.66 -20.83 -5.64
CA GLU A 33 -2.58 -21.74 -5.24
C GLU A 33 -1.88 -21.28 -3.95
N GLU A 34 -1.72 -19.98 -3.75
CA GLU A 34 -1.12 -19.39 -2.54
C GLU A 34 -2.18 -19.06 -1.50
N THR A 35 -3.33 -18.52 -1.94
CA THR A 35 -4.34 -17.99 -1.02
C THR A 35 -5.20 -19.09 -0.37
N ALA A 36 -5.08 -20.34 -0.84
CA ALA A 36 -5.60 -21.49 -0.12
C ALA A 36 -5.00 -21.67 1.28
N VAL A 37 -3.76 -21.21 1.50
CA VAL A 37 -3.03 -21.38 2.77
C VAL A 37 -2.94 -20.05 3.55
N ARG A 38 -2.63 -18.95 2.89
CA ARG A 38 -2.37 -17.63 3.49
C ARG A 38 -3.13 -16.53 2.74
N PRO A 39 -3.52 -15.41 3.37
CA PRO A 39 -4.15 -14.30 2.65
C PRO A 39 -3.13 -13.63 1.72
N LYS A 40 -3.58 -13.03 0.62
CA LYS A 40 -2.73 -12.44 -0.42
C LYS A 40 -1.62 -11.50 0.11
N PRO A 41 -1.89 -10.60 1.10
CA PRO A 41 -0.86 -9.74 1.68
C PRO A 41 0.30 -10.50 2.36
N MET A 42 0.10 -11.78 2.69
CA MET A 42 1.10 -12.63 3.33
C MET A 42 1.85 -13.54 2.36
N VAL A 43 1.63 -13.41 1.06
CA VAL A 43 2.45 -14.09 0.04
C VAL A 43 3.83 -13.45 0.01
N GLU A 44 4.86 -14.30 0.08
CA GLU A 44 6.24 -13.87 0.26
C GLU A 44 6.95 -13.60 -1.06
N ILE A 45 7.73 -12.51 -1.06
CA ILE A 45 8.71 -12.14 -2.08
C ILE A 45 10.05 -11.92 -1.35
N GLY A 46 11.09 -12.64 -1.74
CA GLY A 46 12.38 -12.54 -1.07
C GLY A 46 12.36 -12.94 0.41
N GLY A 47 11.44 -13.83 0.81
CA GLY A 47 11.28 -14.31 2.18
C GLY A 47 10.50 -13.37 3.11
N MET A 48 9.96 -12.27 2.59
CA MET A 48 9.11 -11.34 3.36
C MET A 48 7.74 -11.18 2.71
N PRO A 49 6.63 -11.08 3.48
CA PRO A 49 5.29 -10.86 2.93
C PRO A 49 5.21 -9.58 2.08
N ILE A 50 4.40 -9.58 1.01
CA ILE A 50 4.29 -8.40 0.15
C ILE A 50 3.80 -7.16 0.93
N VAL A 51 2.97 -7.31 1.95
CA VAL A 51 2.55 -6.21 2.84
C VAL A 51 3.74 -5.58 3.56
N TRP A 52 4.76 -6.37 3.94
CA TRP A 52 5.99 -5.86 4.53
C TRP A 52 6.74 -4.94 3.56
N HIS A 53 6.84 -5.33 2.28
CA HIS A 53 7.46 -4.49 1.23
C HIS A 53 6.72 -3.16 1.06
N ILE A 54 5.39 -3.20 1.05
CA ILE A 54 4.54 -2.00 0.96
C ILE A 54 4.82 -1.08 2.16
N MET A 55 4.78 -1.61 3.38
CA MET A 55 5.03 -0.85 4.61
C MET A 55 6.45 -0.28 4.64
N LYS A 56 7.43 -1.05 4.17
CA LYS A 56 8.84 -0.63 4.10
C LYS A 56 9.03 0.56 3.15
N GLY A 57 8.44 0.49 1.94
CA GLY A 57 8.45 1.60 0.99
C GLY A 57 7.80 2.87 1.55
N LEU A 58 6.68 2.73 2.27
CA LEU A 58 6.02 3.86 2.92
C LEU A 58 6.85 4.46 4.06
N SER A 59 7.62 3.63 4.78
CA SER A 59 8.48 4.08 5.88
C SER A 59 9.61 5.00 5.43
N VAL A 60 10.11 4.90 4.20
CA VAL A 60 11.10 5.83 3.61
C VAL A 60 10.58 7.26 3.63
N HIS A 61 9.26 7.44 3.50
CA HIS A 61 8.57 8.72 3.54
C HIS A 61 8.08 9.11 4.95
N GLY A 62 8.56 8.41 6.00
CA GLY A 62 8.24 8.70 7.40
C GLY A 62 6.90 8.15 7.89
N ILE A 63 6.19 7.34 7.09
CA ILE A 63 4.95 6.68 7.51
C ILE A 63 5.29 5.40 8.26
N ASN A 64 5.06 5.41 9.59
CA ASN A 64 5.33 4.29 10.47
C ASN A 64 4.12 3.90 11.36
N ASP A 65 2.95 4.48 11.10
CA ASP A 65 1.69 4.14 11.77
C ASP A 65 0.71 3.56 10.73
N PHE A 66 0.44 2.27 10.85
CA PHE A 66 -0.30 1.48 9.86
C PHE A 66 -1.59 0.92 10.47
N VAL A 67 -2.67 0.96 9.70
CA VAL A 67 -3.93 0.29 10.00
C VAL A 67 -4.20 -0.74 8.90
N LEU A 68 -4.06 -2.02 9.20
CA LEU A 68 -4.36 -3.11 8.28
C LEU A 68 -5.81 -3.54 8.46
N CYS A 69 -6.62 -3.37 7.41
CA CYS A 69 -8.03 -3.80 7.39
C CYS A 69 -8.09 -5.29 7.08
N LEU A 70 -8.32 -6.11 8.11
CA LEU A 70 -8.34 -7.55 8.01
C LEU A 70 -9.74 -8.08 7.65
N GLY A 71 -9.77 -9.26 7.10
CA GLY A 71 -10.94 -10.07 6.76
C GLY A 71 -10.49 -11.51 6.58
N TYR A 72 -10.69 -12.07 5.39
CA TYR A 72 -10.31 -13.44 5.09
C TYR A 72 -8.92 -13.80 5.58
N LYS A 73 -8.82 -14.83 6.44
CA LYS A 73 -7.57 -15.29 7.08
C LYS A 73 -6.78 -14.18 7.79
N GLY A 74 -7.47 -13.22 8.41
CA GLY A 74 -6.85 -12.14 9.15
C GLY A 74 -6.05 -12.61 10.37
N ASP A 75 -6.35 -13.80 10.90
CA ASP A 75 -5.60 -14.50 11.95
C ASP A 75 -4.14 -14.77 11.54
N VAL A 76 -3.90 -15.20 10.31
CA VAL A 76 -2.54 -15.42 9.77
C VAL A 76 -1.71 -14.13 9.80
N ILE A 77 -2.33 -12.99 9.45
CA ILE A 77 -1.67 -11.68 9.52
C ILE A 77 -1.37 -11.32 10.99
N LYS A 78 -2.34 -11.53 11.89
CA LYS A 78 -2.14 -11.27 13.33
C LYS A 78 -1.02 -12.10 13.93
N GLU A 79 -0.95 -13.39 13.63
CA GLU A 79 0.10 -14.29 14.09
C GLU A 79 1.48 -13.85 13.60
N TRP A 80 1.59 -13.46 12.34
CA TRP A 80 2.86 -12.98 11.78
C TRP A 80 3.35 -11.73 12.50
N PHE A 81 2.50 -10.70 12.67
CA PHE A 81 2.89 -9.48 13.36
C PHE A 81 3.16 -9.70 14.85
N ALA A 82 2.43 -10.60 15.51
CA ALA A 82 2.67 -10.95 16.92
C ALA A 82 4.05 -11.58 17.15
N SER A 83 4.57 -12.34 16.16
CA SER A 83 5.89 -12.97 16.24
C SER A 83 7.01 -12.14 15.61
N TYR A 84 6.67 -11.11 14.82
CA TYR A 84 7.62 -10.35 14.00
C TYR A 84 8.77 -9.74 14.80
N PHE A 85 8.45 -9.04 15.90
CA PHE A 85 9.47 -8.42 16.76
C PHE A 85 10.45 -9.47 17.31
N LEU A 86 9.92 -10.59 17.78
CA LEU A 86 10.75 -11.68 18.31
C LEU A 86 11.64 -12.29 17.22
N SER A 87 11.08 -12.53 16.04
CA SER A 87 11.81 -13.10 14.89
C SER A 87 12.94 -12.19 14.37
N MET A 88 12.79 -10.88 14.56
CA MET A 88 13.74 -9.86 14.13
C MET A 88 14.73 -9.44 15.23
N SER A 89 14.71 -10.11 16.41
CA SER A 89 15.50 -9.70 17.58
C SER A 89 16.29 -10.84 18.16
N ASP A 90 17.49 -10.53 18.64
CA ASP A 90 18.29 -11.42 19.48
C ASP A 90 17.83 -11.23 20.93
N VAL A 91 17.34 -12.31 21.56
CA VAL A 91 16.73 -12.23 22.88
C VAL A 91 17.19 -13.35 23.82
N THR A 92 17.18 -13.08 25.13
CA THR A 92 17.23 -14.08 26.18
C THR A 92 15.84 -14.21 26.82
N LEU A 93 15.28 -15.40 26.80
CA LEU A 93 14.02 -15.73 27.51
C LEU A 93 14.33 -16.46 28.81
N ASP A 94 14.08 -15.81 29.94
CA ASP A 94 14.11 -16.48 31.27
C ASP A 94 12.71 -17.02 31.56
N LEU A 95 12.51 -18.33 31.26
CA LEU A 95 11.22 -18.98 31.41
C LEU A 95 10.79 -19.12 32.88
N GLN A 96 11.77 -19.14 33.80
CA GLN A 96 11.48 -19.22 35.25
C GLN A 96 10.95 -17.91 35.77
N LYS A 97 11.55 -16.76 35.33
CA LYS A 97 11.12 -15.42 35.75
C LYS A 97 10.05 -14.81 34.86
N GLN A 98 9.74 -15.47 33.71
CA GLN A 98 8.80 -14.98 32.70
C GLN A 98 9.19 -13.57 32.19
N THR A 99 10.51 -13.36 31.95
CA THR A 99 11.06 -12.09 31.43
C THR A 99 11.77 -12.31 30.10
N MET A 100 11.81 -11.26 29.30
CA MET A 100 12.55 -11.21 28.04
C MET A 100 13.52 -10.04 28.08
N GLU A 101 14.79 -10.30 27.71
CA GLU A 101 15.83 -9.31 27.51
C GLU A 101 16.14 -9.25 26.01
N VAL A 102 16.09 -8.07 25.42
CA VAL A 102 16.41 -7.83 24.00
C VAL A 102 17.82 -7.30 23.89
N HIS A 103 18.70 -8.03 23.17
CA HIS A 103 20.11 -7.66 22.98
C HIS A 103 20.29 -6.79 21.71
N ALA A 104 19.61 -7.16 20.63
CA ALA A 104 19.61 -6.43 19.36
C ALA A 104 18.26 -6.64 18.65
N THR A 105 17.84 -5.66 17.86
CA THR A 105 16.65 -5.80 17.01
C THR A 105 16.89 -5.18 15.65
N ARG A 106 16.36 -5.83 14.62
CA ARG A 106 16.26 -5.35 13.23
C ARG A 106 14.82 -5.10 12.82
N ALA A 107 13.87 -5.21 13.77
CA ALA A 107 12.49 -4.88 13.53
C ALA A 107 12.33 -3.39 13.24
N GLU A 108 11.49 -3.06 12.27
CA GLU A 108 11.14 -1.69 11.94
C GLU A 108 10.35 -1.03 13.10
N PRO A 109 10.47 0.30 13.27
CA PRO A 109 9.81 1.03 14.35
C PRO A 109 8.33 1.30 14.03
N TRP A 110 7.62 0.28 13.55
CA TRP A 110 6.23 0.41 13.15
C TRP A 110 5.27 0.32 14.33
N ARG A 111 4.24 1.14 14.25
CA ARG A 111 3.00 0.97 15.00
C ARG A 111 1.96 0.36 14.08
N VAL A 112 1.47 -0.83 14.40
CA VAL A 112 0.55 -1.58 13.54
C VAL A 112 -0.75 -1.87 14.27
N THR A 113 -1.84 -1.38 13.73
CA THR A 113 -3.20 -1.72 14.16
C THR A 113 -3.76 -2.79 13.23
N LEU A 114 -4.12 -3.93 13.78
CA LEU A 114 -4.69 -5.07 13.07
C LEU A 114 -6.21 -5.05 13.29
N LEU A 115 -6.91 -4.33 12.41
CA LEU A 115 -8.34 -4.04 12.54
C LEU A 115 -9.16 -5.11 11.83
N ASP A 116 -9.96 -5.87 12.57
CA ASP A 116 -10.94 -6.77 11.96
C ASP A 116 -12.08 -5.95 11.35
N THR A 117 -12.19 -6.02 10.04
CA THR A 117 -13.22 -5.31 9.28
C THR A 117 -14.29 -6.26 8.71
N GLY A 118 -14.24 -7.55 9.09
CA GLY A 118 -15.22 -8.58 8.69
C GLY A 118 -14.95 -9.17 7.31
N ASP A 119 -15.27 -10.46 7.14
CA ASP A 119 -14.99 -11.21 5.91
C ASP A 119 -15.81 -10.71 4.71
N GLY A 120 -17.09 -10.40 4.91
CA GLY A 120 -18.02 -9.97 3.88
C GLY A 120 -17.98 -8.47 3.55
N THR A 121 -17.13 -7.70 4.21
CA THR A 121 -17.03 -6.25 4.01
C THR A 121 -16.23 -5.94 2.73
N LEU A 122 -16.75 -5.06 1.87
CA LEU A 122 -16.09 -4.63 0.64
C LEU A 122 -15.10 -3.48 0.90
N THR A 123 -14.35 -3.07 -0.12
CA THR A 123 -13.23 -2.12 -0.01
C THR A 123 -13.62 -0.78 0.63
N GLY A 124 -14.74 -0.20 0.23
CA GLY A 124 -15.27 1.03 0.82
C GLY A 124 -15.70 0.84 2.28
N GLY A 125 -16.40 -0.26 2.58
CA GLY A 125 -16.79 -0.56 3.97
C GLY A 125 -15.60 -0.72 4.90
N ARG A 126 -14.53 -1.42 4.46
CA ARG A 126 -13.27 -1.53 5.22
C ARG A 126 -12.63 -0.17 5.46
N LEU A 127 -12.57 0.67 4.42
CA LEU A 127 -12.06 2.03 4.52
C LEU A 127 -12.87 2.84 5.53
N LYS A 128 -14.21 2.81 5.46
CA LYS A 128 -15.10 3.53 6.41
C LYS A 128 -14.84 3.11 7.86
N ARG A 129 -14.71 1.82 8.12
CA ARG A 129 -14.41 1.29 9.45
C ARG A 129 -13.03 1.75 9.95
N ALA A 130 -12.01 1.75 9.07
CA ALA A 130 -10.68 2.23 9.41
C ALA A 130 -10.67 3.73 9.71
N LEU A 131 -11.33 4.55 8.89
CA LEU A 131 -11.48 5.99 9.12
C LEU A 131 -12.17 6.27 10.46
N SER A 132 -13.25 5.55 10.77
CA SER A 132 -13.95 5.67 12.07
C SER A 132 -13.06 5.28 13.25
N HIS A 133 -12.15 4.31 13.07
CA HIS A 133 -11.22 3.87 14.12
C HIS A 133 -10.12 4.89 14.40
N ILE A 134 -9.57 5.54 13.37
CA ILE A 134 -8.44 6.46 13.51
C ILE A 134 -8.85 7.91 13.84
N GLY A 135 -10.14 8.23 13.75
CA GLY A 135 -10.65 9.60 13.89
C GLY A 135 -10.70 10.35 12.55
N HIS A 136 -11.36 11.51 12.55
CA HIS A 136 -11.72 12.22 11.32
C HIS A 136 -10.91 13.51 11.07
N ASP A 137 -9.75 13.68 11.70
CA ASP A 137 -9.10 14.99 11.72
C ASP A 137 -7.86 15.11 10.83
N GLU A 138 -7.39 14.01 10.21
CA GLU A 138 -6.13 14.00 9.47
C GLU A 138 -6.26 13.35 8.09
N THR A 139 -5.51 13.86 7.11
CA THR A 139 -5.30 13.18 5.83
C THR A 139 -4.60 11.84 6.06
N VAL A 140 -5.07 10.79 5.40
CA VAL A 140 -4.49 9.45 5.47
C VAL A 140 -4.06 8.97 4.09
N LEU A 141 -3.04 8.11 4.06
CA LEU A 141 -2.75 7.32 2.87
C LEU A 141 -3.58 6.04 2.91
N MET A 142 -4.21 5.66 1.81
CA MET A 142 -4.85 4.35 1.65
C MET A 142 -4.25 3.62 0.46
N THR A 143 -3.94 2.33 0.65
CA THR A 143 -3.49 1.46 -0.44
C THR A 143 -4.01 0.04 -0.28
N TYR A 144 -3.81 -0.78 -1.33
CA TYR A 144 -4.12 -2.20 -1.31
C TYR A 144 -2.93 -3.00 -0.76
N GLY A 145 -3.22 -4.20 -0.23
CA GLY A 145 -2.21 -5.05 0.41
C GLY A 145 -1.47 -6.00 -0.56
N ASP A 146 -1.46 -5.71 -1.86
CA ASP A 146 -1.01 -6.64 -2.89
C ASP A 146 -0.20 -6.00 -4.03
N GLY A 147 0.09 -4.70 -3.97
CA GLY A 147 0.83 -3.98 -4.99
C GLY A 147 2.04 -3.23 -4.43
N VAL A 148 3.17 -3.32 -5.10
CA VAL A 148 4.41 -2.59 -4.79
C VAL A 148 4.68 -1.52 -5.83
N ALA A 149 5.28 -0.41 -5.39
CA ALA A 149 5.61 0.72 -6.25
C ALA A 149 6.77 1.55 -5.65
N ASP A 150 7.38 2.39 -6.48
CA ASP A 150 8.35 3.41 -6.06
C ASP A 150 7.72 4.82 -6.02
N VAL A 151 6.45 4.91 -5.65
CA VAL A 151 5.71 6.18 -5.56
C VAL A 151 6.36 7.10 -4.52
N ASP A 152 6.74 8.31 -4.95
CA ASP A 152 7.16 9.37 -4.03
C ASP A 152 5.94 9.93 -3.28
N VAL A 153 5.72 9.40 -2.07
CA VAL A 153 4.59 9.79 -1.22
C VAL A 153 4.73 11.23 -0.73
N THR A 154 5.95 11.76 -0.63
CA THR A 154 6.18 13.15 -0.25
C THR A 154 5.70 14.09 -1.36
N ALA A 155 6.03 13.78 -2.61
CA ALA A 155 5.54 14.53 -3.77
C ALA A 155 4.01 14.36 -3.95
N LEU A 156 3.48 13.14 -3.76
CA LEU A 156 2.04 12.88 -3.78
C LEU A 156 1.30 13.71 -2.73
N LYS A 157 1.85 13.85 -1.52
CA LYS A 157 1.24 14.66 -0.43
C LYS A 157 1.25 16.15 -0.79
N ALA A 158 2.36 16.66 -1.31
CA ALA A 158 2.44 18.05 -1.74
C ALA A 158 1.43 18.35 -2.86
N PHE A 159 1.29 17.44 -3.83
CA PHE A 159 0.29 17.55 -4.89
C PHE A 159 -1.14 17.55 -4.35
N HIS A 160 -1.46 16.62 -3.43
CA HIS A 160 -2.79 16.55 -2.81
C HIS A 160 -3.16 17.85 -2.10
N ASP A 161 -2.23 18.43 -1.35
CA ASP A 161 -2.43 19.68 -0.63
C ASP A 161 -2.65 20.86 -1.59
N GLU A 162 -1.94 20.88 -2.72
CA GLU A 162 -2.10 21.90 -3.77
C GLU A 162 -3.45 21.80 -4.47
N GLN A 163 -3.91 20.58 -4.74
CA GLN A 163 -5.22 20.36 -5.39
C GLN A 163 -6.40 20.71 -4.48
N GLY A 164 -6.28 20.51 -3.17
CA GLY A 164 -7.31 20.83 -2.19
C GLY A 164 -8.57 19.98 -2.31
N THR A 165 -8.52 18.84 -3.01
CA THR A 165 -9.64 17.91 -3.18
C THR A 165 -9.74 16.93 -2.00
N LEU A 166 -10.90 16.27 -1.85
CA LEU A 166 -11.08 15.26 -0.79
C LEU A 166 -10.25 14.01 -1.02
N ALA A 167 -9.99 13.63 -2.27
CA ALA A 167 -9.21 12.46 -2.61
C ALA A 167 -8.24 12.75 -3.75
N THR A 168 -7.05 12.15 -3.68
CA THR A 168 -6.10 12.06 -4.79
C THR A 168 -5.77 10.60 -5.03
N VAL A 169 -5.93 10.12 -6.26
CA VAL A 169 -5.54 8.78 -6.68
C VAL A 169 -4.19 8.82 -7.41
N THR A 170 -3.30 7.90 -7.11
CA THR A 170 -2.12 7.68 -7.94
C THR A 170 -2.55 6.95 -9.21
N ALA A 171 -2.42 7.63 -10.36
CA ALA A 171 -2.68 7.07 -11.65
C ALA A 171 -1.40 6.48 -12.25
N VAL A 172 -1.49 5.28 -12.79
CA VAL A 172 -0.35 4.53 -13.34
C VAL A 172 -0.65 4.03 -14.74
N GLN A 173 0.41 3.72 -15.48
CA GLN A 173 0.34 3.06 -16.78
C GLN A 173 1.16 1.77 -16.74
N PRO A 174 0.57 0.64 -16.27
CA PRO A 174 1.27 -0.64 -16.23
C PRO A 174 1.66 -1.09 -17.65
N PRO A 175 2.63 -2.02 -17.80
CA PRO A 175 2.95 -2.61 -19.09
C PRO A 175 1.68 -3.15 -19.77
N GLY A 176 1.48 -2.78 -21.04
CA GLY A 176 0.32 -3.24 -21.80
C GLY A 176 0.28 -4.76 -21.95
N ARG A 177 -0.90 -5.34 -21.92
CA ARG A 177 -1.10 -6.79 -22.05
C ARG A 177 -1.36 -7.20 -23.50
N TRP A 178 -1.89 -6.28 -24.31
CA TRP A 178 -2.41 -6.54 -25.65
C TRP A 178 -1.87 -5.54 -26.67
N GLY A 179 -1.85 -5.95 -27.95
CA GLY A 179 -1.69 -5.02 -29.05
C GLY A 179 -2.93 -4.13 -29.20
N ALA A 180 -2.76 -2.81 -29.20
CA ALA A 180 -3.85 -1.85 -29.40
C ALA A 180 -4.00 -1.51 -30.90
N LEU A 181 -5.25 -1.40 -31.35
CA LEU A 181 -5.63 -1.07 -32.72
C LEU A 181 -6.42 0.22 -32.74
N ASP A 182 -5.98 1.19 -33.54
CA ASP A 182 -6.85 2.30 -33.91
C ASP A 182 -7.62 1.91 -35.16
N VAL A 183 -8.96 1.88 -35.09
CA VAL A 183 -9.82 1.37 -36.15
C VAL A 183 -10.71 2.46 -36.70
N HIS A 184 -10.71 2.62 -38.04
CA HIS A 184 -11.65 3.49 -38.73
C HIS A 184 -12.46 2.66 -39.74
N GLY A 185 -13.77 2.53 -39.49
CA GLY A 185 -14.61 1.57 -40.19
C GLY A 185 -14.11 0.14 -39.99
N ASN A 186 -13.78 -0.55 -41.06
CA ASN A 186 -13.22 -1.91 -41.02
C ASN A 186 -11.71 -1.96 -41.30
N ARG A 187 -11.02 -0.80 -41.20
CA ARG A 187 -9.60 -0.73 -41.46
C ARG A 187 -8.85 -0.33 -40.18
N VAL A 188 -7.73 -1.03 -39.91
CA VAL A 188 -6.76 -0.66 -38.88
C VAL A 188 -5.90 0.47 -39.43
N THR A 189 -5.89 1.63 -38.75
CA THR A 189 -5.10 2.79 -39.12
C THR A 189 -3.76 2.83 -38.40
N HIS A 190 -3.70 2.33 -37.16
CA HIS A 190 -2.47 2.18 -36.38
C HIS A 190 -2.51 0.91 -35.56
N PHE A 191 -1.34 0.31 -35.39
CA PHE A 191 -1.10 -0.83 -34.49
C PHE A 191 0.01 -0.42 -33.49
N ARG A 192 -0.24 -0.67 -32.21
CA ARG A 192 0.73 -0.44 -31.13
C ARG A 192 0.86 -1.70 -30.31
N GLU A 193 2.04 -2.29 -30.28
CA GLU A 193 2.29 -3.49 -29.48
C GLU A 193 2.43 -3.09 -28.00
N LYS A 194 1.56 -3.63 -27.16
CA LYS A 194 1.58 -3.49 -25.68
C LYS A 194 1.85 -2.06 -25.21
N PRO A 195 1.05 -1.06 -25.63
CA PRO A 195 1.25 0.30 -25.19
C PRO A 195 1.08 0.38 -23.66
N LYS A 196 1.85 1.27 -23.00
CA LYS A 196 1.72 1.48 -21.54
C LYS A 196 0.28 1.82 -21.19
N GLY A 197 -0.25 1.16 -20.12
CA GLY A 197 -1.62 1.33 -19.65
C GLY A 197 -2.69 0.98 -20.68
N ASP A 198 -2.35 0.17 -21.71
CA ASP A 198 -3.22 -0.07 -22.86
C ASP A 198 -3.76 1.24 -23.49
N GLY A 199 -3.00 2.32 -23.34
CA GLY A 199 -3.31 3.67 -23.84
C GLY A 199 -4.11 4.55 -22.88
N THR A 200 -4.35 4.12 -21.64
CA THR A 200 -5.09 4.85 -20.62
C THR A 200 -4.34 4.89 -19.28
N TRP A 201 -4.78 5.76 -18.39
CA TRP A 201 -4.37 5.75 -16.99
C TRP A 201 -5.28 4.84 -16.18
N THR A 202 -4.70 4.16 -15.20
CA THR A 202 -5.40 3.20 -14.35
C THR A 202 -5.20 3.52 -12.88
N ASN A 203 -6.13 3.12 -12.01
CA ASN A 203 -6.01 3.23 -10.57
C ASN A 203 -4.82 2.39 -10.07
N GLY A 204 -3.79 3.06 -9.56
CA GLY A 204 -2.58 2.46 -9.00
C GLY A 204 -2.65 2.22 -7.49
N GLY A 205 -3.75 2.52 -6.83
CA GLY A 205 -3.80 2.58 -5.37
C GLY A 205 -3.11 3.84 -4.86
N PHE A 206 -2.52 3.80 -3.66
CA PHE A 206 -1.84 4.95 -3.04
C PHE A 206 -2.68 6.22 -3.13
N PHE A 207 -3.84 6.18 -2.48
CA PHE A 207 -4.71 7.33 -2.36
C PHE A 207 -4.29 8.20 -1.19
N LEU A 208 -4.38 9.52 -1.34
CA LEU A 208 -4.48 10.43 -0.21
C LEU A 208 -5.94 10.84 -0.03
N LEU A 209 -6.40 10.73 1.20
CA LEU A 209 -7.80 10.85 1.55
C LEU A 209 -7.97 11.82 2.72
N ASN A 210 -8.75 12.87 2.54
CA ASN A 210 -9.22 13.74 3.61
C ASN A 210 -10.47 13.14 4.27
N PRO A 211 -10.77 13.47 5.52
CA PRO A 211 -11.86 12.86 6.29
C PRO A 211 -13.23 12.85 5.61
N GLY A 212 -13.56 13.87 4.84
CA GLY A 212 -14.83 14.01 4.12
C GLY A 212 -15.16 12.90 3.11
N VAL A 213 -14.16 12.06 2.72
CA VAL A 213 -14.41 10.90 1.84
C VAL A 213 -15.34 9.86 2.47
N ALA A 214 -15.45 9.82 3.81
CA ALA A 214 -16.34 8.91 4.52
C ALA A 214 -17.82 9.10 4.18
N ASP A 215 -18.21 10.32 3.78
CA ASP A 215 -19.59 10.66 3.41
C ASP A 215 -20.02 10.03 2.07
N TYR A 216 -19.05 9.69 1.22
CA TYR A 216 -19.29 8.99 -0.05
C TYR A 216 -19.44 7.48 0.10
N ILE A 217 -19.21 6.92 1.29
CA ILE A 217 -19.28 5.49 1.56
C ILE A 217 -20.57 5.19 2.33
N GLU A 218 -21.49 4.48 1.70
CA GLU A 218 -22.78 4.16 2.30
C GLU A 218 -22.62 3.19 3.50
N GLY A 219 -21.93 2.07 3.30
CA GLY A 219 -21.77 1.04 4.34
C GLY A 219 -20.84 -0.10 3.94
N ASP A 220 -20.98 -1.23 4.63
CA ASP A 220 -20.09 -2.39 4.52
C ASP A 220 -20.05 -3.02 3.12
N LEU A 221 -21.14 -2.95 2.37
CA LEU A 221 -21.25 -3.51 1.02
C LEU A 221 -20.89 -2.50 -0.09
N THR A 222 -20.27 -1.39 0.27
CA THR A 222 -19.80 -0.39 -0.70
C THR A 222 -18.43 -0.78 -1.23
N THR A 223 -18.29 -0.86 -2.55
CA THR A 223 -17.01 -0.95 -3.25
C THR A 223 -16.45 0.46 -3.43
N TRP A 224 -15.26 0.73 -2.89
CA TRP A 224 -14.60 2.05 -2.97
C TRP A 224 -14.44 2.52 -4.41
N GLU A 225 -14.06 1.61 -5.30
CA GLU A 225 -13.75 1.83 -6.71
C GLU A 225 -14.98 2.14 -7.58
N GLU A 226 -16.18 2.07 -7.02
CA GLU A 226 -17.45 2.28 -7.74
C GLU A 226 -18.13 3.61 -7.36
N ALA A 227 -19.21 3.54 -6.58
CA ALA A 227 -20.02 4.70 -6.25
C ALA A 227 -19.22 5.82 -5.57
N PRO A 228 -18.32 5.55 -4.59
CA PRO A 228 -17.53 6.58 -3.94
C PRO A 228 -16.64 7.35 -4.92
N LEU A 229 -15.81 6.66 -5.71
CA LEU A 229 -14.92 7.33 -6.66
C LEU A 229 -15.68 8.05 -7.77
N ARG A 230 -16.82 7.50 -8.22
CA ARG A 230 -17.68 8.19 -9.19
C ARG A 230 -18.31 9.45 -8.61
N GLY A 231 -18.76 9.40 -7.35
CA GLY A 231 -19.31 10.56 -6.65
C GLY A 231 -18.27 11.66 -6.46
N LEU A 232 -17.09 11.29 -5.94
CA LEU A 232 -15.97 12.23 -5.79
C LEU A 232 -15.58 12.89 -7.12
N ALA A 233 -15.53 12.12 -8.21
CA ALA A 233 -15.23 12.65 -9.54
C ALA A 233 -16.34 13.60 -10.07
N ALA A 234 -17.62 13.27 -9.83
CA ALA A 234 -18.73 14.09 -10.25
C ALA A 234 -18.81 15.43 -9.49
N ASP A 235 -18.32 15.45 -8.25
CA ASP A 235 -18.30 16.64 -7.38
C ASP A 235 -16.97 17.41 -7.48
N ASP A 236 -16.11 17.10 -8.45
CA ASP A 236 -14.76 17.69 -8.62
C ASP A 236 -13.87 17.52 -7.36
N GLN A 237 -14.05 16.43 -6.60
CA GLN A 237 -13.33 16.12 -5.36
C GLN A 237 -12.32 14.98 -5.51
N LEU A 238 -12.00 14.57 -6.74
CA LEU A 238 -11.02 13.53 -7.05
C LEU A 238 -9.92 14.06 -7.97
N SER A 239 -8.71 14.18 -7.46
CA SER A 239 -7.52 14.53 -8.25
C SER A 239 -6.73 13.29 -8.66
N SER A 240 -5.92 13.41 -9.72
CA SER A 240 -5.10 12.33 -10.26
C SER A 240 -3.62 12.72 -10.26
N TYR A 241 -2.81 12.03 -9.44
CA TYR A 241 -1.35 12.14 -9.44
C TYR A 241 -0.77 11.11 -10.42
N GLN A 242 -0.16 11.57 -11.50
CA GLN A 242 0.41 10.70 -12.54
C GLN A 242 1.78 10.18 -12.09
N HIS A 243 1.90 8.86 -11.94
CA HIS A 243 3.13 8.17 -11.58
C HIS A 243 3.64 7.37 -12.77
N GLU A 244 4.83 7.70 -13.26
CA GLU A 244 5.47 7.07 -14.42
C GLU A 244 6.54 6.03 -14.03
N GLY A 245 6.81 5.88 -12.72
CA GLY A 245 7.77 4.94 -12.15
C GLY A 245 7.28 3.50 -12.14
N HIS A 246 7.88 2.70 -11.27
CA HIS A 246 7.52 1.30 -11.12
C HIS A 246 6.22 1.13 -10.34
N TRP A 247 5.34 0.31 -10.88
CA TRP A 247 4.14 -0.16 -10.20
C TRP A 247 3.82 -1.58 -10.66
N GLN A 248 3.61 -2.48 -9.72
CA GLN A 248 3.27 -3.87 -10.00
C GLN A 248 2.36 -4.44 -8.92
N VAL A 249 1.22 -5.00 -9.33
CA VAL A 249 0.32 -5.76 -8.47
C VAL A 249 0.62 -7.25 -8.59
N MET A 250 0.49 -7.99 -7.50
CA MET A 250 0.63 -9.44 -7.46
C MET A 250 -0.76 -10.10 -7.51
N ASP A 251 -1.36 -10.16 -8.68
CA ASP A 251 -2.72 -10.68 -8.86
C ASP A 251 -2.75 -12.18 -9.22
N THR A 252 -1.73 -12.66 -9.90
CA THR A 252 -1.62 -14.02 -10.43
C THR A 252 -0.33 -14.69 -9.97
N LEU A 253 -0.25 -16.02 -10.13
CA LEU A 253 1.00 -16.76 -9.89
C LEU A 253 2.16 -16.24 -10.75
N LYS A 254 1.86 -15.81 -11.98
CA LYS A 254 2.87 -15.20 -12.85
C LYS A 254 3.43 -13.92 -12.23
N ASP A 255 2.57 -13.04 -11.71
CA ASP A 255 3.03 -11.79 -11.08
C ASP A 255 3.94 -12.08 -9.87
N LYS A 256 3.61 -13.11 -9.07
CA LYS A 256 4.48 -13.58 -7.96
C LYS A 256 5.83 -14.04 -8.47
N ILE A 257 5.85 -14.86 -9.53
CA ILE A 257 7.10 -15.36 -10.13
C ILE A 257 7.95 -14.21 -10.66
N ASP A 258 7.33 -13.25 -11.35
CA ASP A 258 8.02 -12.08 -11.90
C ASP A 258 8.61 -11.20 -10.78
N LEU A 259 7.87 -10.95 -9.69
CA LEU A 259 8.35 -10.21 -8.52
C LEU A 259 9.49 -10.95 -7.80
N GLN A 260 9.39 -12.28 -7.65
CA GLN A 260 10.45 -13.08 -7.04
C GLN A 260 11.71 -13.08 -7.91
N ALA A 261 11.58 -13.19 -9.23
CA ALA A 261 12.71 -13.12 -10.16
C ALA A 261 13.41 -11.75 -10.10
N ALA A 262 12.63 -10.66 -10.02
CA ALA A 262 13.16 -9.32 -9.84
C ALA A 262 13.91 -9.17 -8.50
N TRP A 263 13.38 -9.76 -7.44
CA TRP A 263 14.07 -9.80 -6.14
C TRP A 263 15.40 -10.54 -6.22
N ASP A 264 15.41 -11.73 -6.81
CA ASP A 264 16.59 -12.61 -6.89
C ASP A 264 17.69 -12.04 -7.80
N SER A 265 17.31 -11.32 -8.86
CA SER A 265 18.26 -10.63 -9.76
C SER A 265 18.85 -9.35 -9.17
N GLY A 266 18.22 -8.79 -8.11
CA GLY A 266 18.57 -7.48 -7.57
C GLY A 266 17.95 -6.30 -8.35
N GLU A 267 17.23 -6.55 -9.45
CA GLU A 267 16.48 -5.55 -10.22
C GLU A 267 15.08 -5.36 -9.61
N ARG A 268 15.02 -4.72 -8.45
CA ARG A 268 13.83 -4.56 -7.60
C ARG A 268 13.49 -3.08 -7.41
N PRO A 269 12.90 -2.42 -8.41
CA PRO A 269 12.72 -0.97 -8.43
C PRO A 269 11.83 -0.43 -7.31
N TRP A 270 10.95 -1.25 -6.71
CA TRP A 270 10.14 -0.86 -5.54
C TRP A 270 10.94 -0.80 -4.23
N VAL A 271 12.18 -1.30 -4.21
CA VAL A 271 13.05 -1.29 -3.01
C VAL A 271 13.75 0.06 -2.95
N THR A 272 13.12 1.02 -2.29
CA THR A 272 13.61 2.41 -2.16
C THR A 272 14.32 2.68 -0.84
N TRP A 273 14.48 1.67 0.02
CA TRP A 273 15.01 1.78 1.39
C TRP A 273 16.44 1.27 1.58
N GLU A 274 17.15 0.89 0.54
CA GLU A 274 18.56 0.44 0.54
C GLU A 274 19.52 1.58 0.23
#